data_32b5a3e93a228cf9df0a6e0cf3f0e468
#
_entry.id   32b5a3e93a228cf9df0a6e0cf3f0e468
#
_cell.length_a   1.000
_cell.length_b   1.000
_cell.length_c   1.000
_cell.angle_alpha   90.00
_cell.angle_beta   90.00
_cell.angle_gamma   90.00
#
_symmetry.space_group_name_H-M   'P 1'
#
loop_
_entity.id
_entity.type
_entity.pdbx_description
1 polymer ?
#
loop_
_entity_poly.entity_id
_entity_poly.type
_entity_poly.pdbx_seq_one_letter_code
_entity_poly.pdbx_strand_id
1 'polypeptide(L)'
;MKQTKHNSEPKGVGSLSSNAQMTLHSVETIRLWNVSAKAKLPSVGKFLTTVSTLEHAARHDDPYADFALLELERVMNDAFAFLHEQTDALPSQVSARLSFSECLSSRPLVKTLRISSRFGWRMMALIECYDVYMVRLMDAQFKAQITRNEFEKHRYEAGRKMERVLHQVLVHKHSGITRQDVMQNNAKAQQVMAQLGSVPFEVVEGIERAEYAPVIKRVS
;
A
#
# COMPACT_ATOMS: atom_id res chain seq x y z
N MET A 1 3.84 -57.09 23.64
CA MET A 1 3.16 -56.09 22.83
C MET A 1 3.42 -54.72 23.43
N LYS A 2 4.35 -53.91 22.84
CA LYS A 2 4.62 -52.55 23.27
C LYS A 2 3.82 -51.60 22.33
N GLN A 3 2.81 -50.96 22.87
CA GLN A 3 2.10 -49.88 22.17
C GLN A 3 2.98 -48.63 22.16
N THR A 4 3.52 -48.28 21.02
CA THR A 4 4.13 -46.97 20.75
C THR A 4 3.01 -45.95 20.59
N LYS A 5 2.82 -45.10 21.59
CA LYS A 5 1.99 -43.87 21.46
C LYS A 5 2.71 -42.93 20.53
N HIS A 6 2.20 -42.77 19.30
CA HIS A 6 2.53 -41.65 18.44
C HIS A 6 1.91 -40.39 19.05
N ASN A 7 2.74 -39.61 19.73
CA ASN A 7 2.41 -38.24 20.12
C ASN A 7 2.57 -37.39 18.85
N SER A 8 1.48 -37.20 18.11
CA SER A 8 1.47 -36.21 17.01
C SER A 8 1.38 -34.85 17.67
N GLU A 9 2.48 -34.07 17.61
CA GLU A 9 2.46 -32.63 17.94
C GLU A 9 1.33 -31.95 17.14
N PRO A 10 0.55 -31.06 17.78
CA PRO A 10 -0.47 -30.36 17.08
C PRO A 10 0.19 -29.52 15.93
N LYS A 11 -0.21 -29.80 14.69
CA LYS A 11 0.24 -29.00 13.54
C LYS A 11 -0.11 -27.54 13.80
N GLY A 12 0.90 -26.68 13.88
CA GLY A 12 0.72 -25.26 14.14
C GLY A 12 -0.29 -24.63 13.17
N VAL A 13 -1.07 -23.68 13.65
CA VAL A 13 -2.01 -22.91 12.82
C VAL A 13 -1.20 -22.12 11.80
N GLY A 14 -1.55 -22.23 10.51
CA GLY A 14 -0.90 -21.50 9.41
C GLY A 14 -1.09 -19.98 9.52
N SER A 15 -0.35 -19.23 8.72
CA SER A 15 -0.50 -17.78 8.67
C SER A 15 -1.90 -17.38 8.17
N LEU A 16 -2.45 -16.30 8.74
CA LEU A 16 -3.71 -15.74 8.29
C LEU A 16 -3.55 -15.18 6.88
N SER A 17 -4.48 -15.49 6.00
CA SER A 17 -4.58 -14.91 4.67
C SER A 17 -6.06 -14.79 4.28
N SER A 18 -6.38 -13.76 3.51
CA SER A 18 -7.73 -13.56 3.01
C SER A 18 -7.70 -13.18 1.53
N ASN A 19 -8.78 -13.52 0.83
CA ASN A 19 -8.98 -13.05 -0.54
C ASN A 19 -9.74 -11.72 -0.49
N ALA A 20 -9.23 -10.72 -1.21
CA ALA A 20 -9.95 -9.49 -1.49
C ALA A 20 -10.59 -9.60 -2.87
N GLN A 21 -11.86 -9.22 -2.97
CA GLN A 21 -12.52 -9.00 -4.23
C GLN A 21 -12.89 -7.53 -4.31
N MET A 22 -12.49 -6.86 -5.40
CA MET A 22 -12.71 -5.45 -5.62
C MET A 22 -13.34 -5.26 -6.99
N THR A 23 -14.38 -4.43 -7.05
CA THR A 23 -15.05 -4.02 -8.28
C THR A 23 -14.59 -2.60 -8.62
N LEU A 24 -13.96 -2.43 -9.78
CA LEU A 24 -13.39 -1.16 -10.26
C LEU A 24 -14.29 -0.58 -11.34
N HIS A 25 -14.64 0.68 -11.18
CA HIS A 25 -15.55 1.39 -12.07
C HIS A 25 -14.86 2.43 -12.96
N SER A 26 -13.66 2.90 -12.58
CA SER A 26 -12.93 3.92 -13.34
C SER A 26 -11.82 3.34 -14.22
N VAL A 27 -11.66 3.90 -15.41
CA VAL A 27 -10.57 3.53 -16.34
C VAL A 27 -9.22 3.91 -15.76
N GLU A 28 -9.15 4.97 -14.98
CA GLU A 28 -7.94 5.45 -14.30
C GLU A 28 -7.43 4.43 -13.30
N THR A 29 -8.32 3.87 -12.49
CA THR A 29 -7.95 2.82 -11.52
C THR A 29 -7.53 1.53 -12.23
N ILE A 30 -8.21 1.16 -13.33
CA ILE A 30 -7.81 0.01 -14.15
C ILE A 30 -6.42 0.22 -14.78
N ARG A 31 -6.10 1.43 -15.24
CA ARG A 31 -4.77 1.77 -15.78
C ARG A 31 -3.69 1.67 -14.71
N LEU A 32 -3.95 2.19 -13.52
CA LEU A 32 -3.06 2.08 -12.38
C LEU A 32 -2.79 0.61 -12.01
N TRP A 33 -3.82 -0.22 -12.05
CA TRP A 33 -3.70 -1.65 -11.79
C TRP A 33 -2.83 -2.37 -12.80
N ASN A 34 -3.01 -2.05 -14.08
CA ASN A 34 -2.34 -2.69 -15.21
C ASN A 34 -1.17 -1.84 -15.73
N VAL A 35 -0.38 -1.25 -14.84
CA VAL A 35 0.77 -0.43 -15.25
C VAL A 35 1.62 -1.17 -16.30
N SER A 36 1.85 -0.51 -17.43
CA SER A 36 2.63 -1.05 -18.54
C SER A 36 4.08 -1.32 -18.10
N ALA A 37 4.68 -2.40 -18.60
CA ALA A 37 6.10 -2.68 -18.38
C ALA A 37 7.05 -1.55 -18.85
N LYS A 38 6.57 -0.65 -19.73
CA LYS A 38 7.30 0.55 -20.15
C LYS A 38 7.25 1.69 -19.11
N ALA A 39 6.26 1.68 -18.20
CA ALA A 39 6.20 2.64 -17.11
C ALA A 39 7.21 2.21 -16.03
N LYS A 40 7.98 3.16 -15.51
CA LYS A 40 8.95 2.92 -14.42
C LYS A 40 8.26 2.70 -13.06
N LEU A 41 7.01 2.28 -13.06
CA LEU A 41 6.18 2.04 -11.89
C LEU A 41 5.91 0.55 -11.71
N PRO A 42 5.86 0.04 -10.48
CA PRO A 42 5.48 -1.34 -10.23
C PRO A 42 3.96 -1.49 -10.42
N SER A 43 3.54 -2.66 -10.93
CA SER A 43 2.12 -3.04 -10.89
C SER A 43 1.65 -3.24 -9.44
N VAL A 44 0.34 -3.20 -9.21
CA VAL A 44 -0.25 -3.51 -7.89
C VAL A 44 0.22 -4.89 -7.37
N GLY A 45 0.29 -5.90 -8.23
CA GLY A 45 0.81 -7.22 -7.85
C GLY A 45 2.28 -7.18 -7.39
N LYS A 46 3.14 -6.40 -8.08
CA LYS A 46 4.53 -6.21 -7.67
C LYS A 46 4.63 -5.43 -6.36
N PHE A 47 3.79 -4.40 -6.17
CA PHE A 47 3.68 -3.68 -4.90
C PHE A 47 3.38 -4.65 -3.75
N LEU A 48 2.33 -5.47 -3.87
CA LEU A 48 1.92 -6.43 -2.84
C LEU A 48 3.03 -7.42 -2.48
N THR A 49 3.76 -7.92 -3.48
CA THR A 49 4.90 -8.83 -3.25
C THR A 49 6.03 -8.12 -2.51
N THR A 50 6.34 -6.88 -2.91
CA THR A 50 7.45 -6.12 -2.30
C THR A 50 7.13 -5.75 -0.86
N VAL A 51 5.91 -5.27 -0.55
CA VAL A 51 5.57 -4.94 0.85
C VAL A 51 5.54 -6.18 1.74
N SER A 52 5.10 -7.34 1.23
CA SER A 52 5.16 -8.60 1.98
C SER A 52 6.61 -8.97 2.33
N THR A 53 7.55 -8.74 1.43
CA THR A 53 8.99 -8.95 1.68
C THR A 53 9.52 -7.97 2.72
N LEU A 54 9.16 -6.68 2.64
CA LEU A 54 9.55 -5.66 3.62
C LEU A 54 8.98 -5.98 5.02
N GLU A 55 7.70 -6.35 5.11
CA GLU A 55 7.10 -6.76 6.39
C GLU A 55 7.79 -8.00 6.98
N HIS A 56 8.17 -8.96 6.12
CA HIS A 56 8.92 -10.13 6.56
C HIS A 56 10.30 -9.74 7.13
N ALA A 57 11.04 -8.89 6.44
CA ALA A 57 12.35 -8.41 6.89
C ALA A 57 12.25 -7.58 8.18
N ALA A 58 11.28 -6.65 8.27
CA ALA A 58 11.03 -5.85 9.47
C ALA A 58 10.67 -6.71 10.69
N ARG A 59 9.93 -7.82 10.48
CA ARG A 59 9.65 -8.81 11.53
C ARG A 59 10.92 -9.50 12.05
N HIS A 60 11.96 -9.60 11.21
CA HIS A 60 13.27 -10.16 11.56
C HIS A 60 14.29 -9.10 11.94
N ASP A 61 13.79 -7.95 12.44
CA ASP A 61 14.59 -6.87 13.02
C ASP A 61 15.47 -6.09 12.04
N ASP A 62 15.10 -6.06 10.75
CA ASP A 62 15.82 -5.27 9.73
C ASP A 62 15.40 -3.79 9.82
N PRO A 63 16.29 -2.85 10.24
CA PRO A 63 15.95 -1.44 10.40
C PRO A 63 15.69 -0.73 9.06
N TYR A 64 16.30 -1.19 7.98
CA TYR A 64 16.08 -0.63 6.64
C TYR A 64 14.69 -0.99 6.11
N ALA A 65 14.20 -2.19 6.42
CA ALA A 65 12.85 -2.59 6.09
C ALA A 65 11.81 -1.82 6.92
N ASP A 66 12.07 -1.57 8.21
CA ASP A 66 11.22 -0.72 9.03
C ASP A 66 11.17 0.72 8.51
N PHE A 67 12.31 1.29 8.12
CA PHE A 67 12.36 2.62 7.51
C PHE A 67 11.59 2.68 6.19
N ALA A 68 11.73 1.64 5.36
CA ALA A 68 10.96 1.55 4.11
C ALA A 68 9.44 1.53 4.35
N LEU A 69 8.97 0.79 5.36
CA LEU A 69 7.56 0.74 5.75
C LEU A 69 7.08 2.06 6.34
N LEU A 70 7.90 2.74 7.15
CA LEU A 70 7.59 4.04 7.72
C LEU A 70 7.39 5.10 6.64
N GLU A 71 8.32 5.20 5.70
CA GLU A 71 8.22 6.14 4.58
C GLU A 71 7.03 5.80 3.65
N LEU A 72 6.76 4.51 3.43
CA LEU A 72 5.59 4.08 2.68
C LEU A 72 4.30 4.51 3.37
N GLU A 73 4.21 4.34 4.71
CA GLU A 73 3.04 4.74 5.48
C GLU A 73 2.77 6.23 5.39
N ARG A 74 3.82 7.07 5.49
CA ARG A 74 3.70 8.52 5.33
C ARG A 74 3.11 8.91 3.98
N VAL A 75 3.63 8.31 2.90
CA VAL A 75 3.14 8.57 1.54
C VAL A 75 1.72 8.06 1.33
N MET A 76 1.35 6.92 1.92
CA MET A 76 -0.03 6.40 1.87
C MET A 76 -0.99 7.28 2.64
N ASN A 77 -0.61 7.75 3.84
CA ASN A 77 -1.44 8.66 4.65
C ASN A 77 -1.69 9.99 3.92
N ASP A 78 -0.66 10.55 3.28
CA ASP A 78 -0.77 11.75 2.43
C ASP A 78 -1.75 11.53 1.25
N ALA A 79 -1.71 10.35 0.61
CA ALA A 79 -2.62 10.01 -0.47
C ALA A 79 -4.07 9.82 0.02
N PHE A 80 -4.28 9.16 1.17
CA PHE A 80 -5.60 9.03 1.79
C PHE A 80 -6.20 10.39 2.14
N ALA A 81 -5.43 11.23 2.85
CA ALA A 81 -5.88 12.57 3.25
C ALA A 81 -6.29 13.40 2.02
N PHE A 82 -5.44 13.41 0.99
CA PHE A 82 -5.73 14.09 -0.27
C PHE A 82 -7.03 13.57 -0.93
N LEU A 83 -7.19 12.25 -1.08
CA LEU A 83 -8.36 11.68 -1.75
C LEU A 83 -9.65 11.97 -0.97
N HIS A 84 -9.62 11.89 0.36
CA HIS A 84 -10.78 12.23 1.20
C HIS A 84 -11.15 13.71 1.05
N GLU A 85 -10.19 14.61 1.23
CA GLU A 85 -10.39 16.04 1.09
C GLU A 85 -10.97 16.41 -0.29
N GLN A 86 -10.39 15.87 -1.36
CA GLN A 86 -10.85 16.15 -2.72
C GLN A 86 -12.22 15.53 -3.01
N THR A 87 -12.52 14.36 -2.42
CA THR A 87 -13.84 13.71 -2.55
C THR A 87 -14.92 14.54 -1.89
N ASP A 88 -14.65 15.08 -0.71
CA ASP A 88 -15.58 15.91 0.06
C ASP A 88 -15.79 17.29 -0.58
N ALA A 89 -14.76 17.81 -1.26
CA ALA A 89 -14.83 19.08 -1.99
C ALA A 89 -15.65 19.01 -3.29
N LEU A 90 -15.89 17.81 -3.83
CA LEU A 90 -16.70 17.67 -5.05
C LEU A 90 -18.17 18.04 -4.78
N PRO A 91 -18.84 18.72 -5.75
CA PRO A 91 -20.25 19.02 -5.63
C PRO A 91 -21.09 17.76 -5.39
N SER A 92 -21.89 17.75 -4.33
CA SER A 92 -22.70 16.57 -3.96
C SER A 92 -24.13 16.62 -4.47
N GLN A 93 -24.67 17.81 -4.73
CA GLN A 93 -26.06 17.99 -5.19
C GLN A 93 -26.21 19.20 -6.11
N VAL A 94 -27.05 19.06 -7.14
CA VAL A 94 -27.42 20.17 -8.04
C VAL A 94 -28.63 20.91 -7.50
N SER A 95 -29.60 20.22 -6.89
CA SER A 95 -30.83 20.82 -6.34
C SER A 95 -31.54 19.81 -5.41
N ALA A 96 -32.19 20.33 -4.37
CA ALA A 96 -33.07 19.52 -3.51
C ALA A 96 -34.26 18.88 -4.23
N ARG A 97 -34.59 19.33 -5.43
CA ARG A 97 -35.71 18.82 -6.26
C ARG A 97 -35.29 17.81 -7.33
N LEU A 98 -33.97 17.64 -7.53
CA LEU A 98 -33.43 16.69 -8.50
C LEU A 98 -32.74 15.55 -7.75
N SER A 99 -33.23 14.34 -7.96
CA SER A 99 -32.62 13.11 -7.47
C SER A 99 -31.84 12.46 -8.61
N PHE A 100 -30.58 12.16 -8.39
CA PHE A 100 -29.74 11.46 -9.36
C PHE A 100 -29.37 10.08 -8.83
N SER A 101 -29.33 9.11 -9.74
CA SER A 101 -28.67 7.84 -9.46
C SER A 101 -27.16 8.04 -9.47
N GLU A 102 -26.44 7.20 -8.74
CA GLU A 102 -24.99 7.13 -8.79
C GLU A 102 -24.53 6.72 -10.21
N CYS A 103 -23.49 7.41 -10.71
CA CYS A 103 -22.91 7.12 -12.02
C CYS A 103 -21.89 6.00 -11.89
N LEU A 104 -22.27 4.79 -12.23
CA LEU A 104 -21.40 3.60 -12.19
C LEU A 104 -21.14 3.05 -13.58
N SER A 105 -20.00 2.38 -13.75
CA SER A 105 -19.69 1.67 -14.99
C SER A 105 -20.71 0.56 -15.23
N SER A 106 -21.25 0.48 -16.46
CA SER A 106 -22.10 -0.64 -16.88
C SER A 106 -21.34 -1.97 -17.05
N ARG A 107 -20.01 -1.91 -17.08
CA ARG A 107 -19.12 -3.07 -17.20
C ARG A 107 -17.91 -2.90 -16.27
N PRO A 108 -18.10 -3.00 -14.96
CA PRO A 108 -17.01 -2.87 -14.00
C PRO A 108 -16.03 -4.04 -14.13
N LEU A 109 -14.77 -3.79 -13.76
CA LEU A 109 -13.75 -4.83 -13.72
C LEU A 109 -13.65 -5.41 -12.32
N VAL A 110 -13.87 -6.71 -12.17
CA VAL A 110 -13.71 -7.41 -10.90
C VAL A 110 -12.30 -7.97 -10.80
N LYS A 111 -11.61 -7.69 -9.70
CA LYS A 111 -10.28 -8.22 -9.37
C LYS A 111 -10.33 -9.01 -8.09
N THR A 112 -9.75 -10.20 -8.10
CA THR A 112 -9.58 -11.03 -6.89
C THR A 112 -8.11 -11.17 -6.59
N LEU A 113 -7.72 -10.92 -5.35
CA LEU A 113 -6.34 -11.00 -4.87
C LEU A 113 -6.29 -11.73 -3.55
N ARG A 114 -5.20 -12.45 -3.35
CA ARG A 114 -4.84 -12.98 -2.04
C ARG A 114 -3.87 -12.02 -1.35
N ILE A 115 -4.26 -11.52 -0.18
CA ILE A 115 -3.50 -10.53 0.57
C ILE A 115 -3.10 -11.15 1.91
N SER A 116 -1.80 -11.07 2.22
CA SER A 116 -1.22 -11.59 3.46
C SER A 116 -0.48 -10.51 4.26
N SER A 117 -0.46 -9.27 3.77
CA SER A 117 0.27 -8.15 4.39
C SER A 117 -0.67 -7.03 4.80
N ARG A 118 -0.34 -6.33 5.91
CA ARG A 118 -1.12 -5.18 6.41
C ARG A 118 -1.07 -4.00 5.44
N PHE A 119 0.10 -3.70 4.91
CA PHE A 119 0.28 -2.67 3.89
C PHE A 119 -0.39 -3.05 2.56
N GLY A 120 -0.51 -4.34 2.27
CA GLY A 120 -1.31 -4.82 1.14
C GLY A 120 -2.79 -4.49 1.31
N TRP A 121 -3.36 -4.68 2.50
CA TRP A 121 -4.75 -4.28 2.81
C TRP A 121 -4.94 -2.76 2.74
N ARG A 122 -3.99 -1.98 3.27
CA ARG A 122 -4.02 -0.53 3.15
C ARG A 122 -3.99 -0.07 1.69
N MET A 123 -3.19 -0.74 0.85
CA MET A 123 -3.17 -0.44 -0.59
C MET A 123 -4.51 -0.74 -1.25
N MET A 124 -5.21 -1.81 -0.86
CA MET A 124 -6.56 -2.08 -1.39
C MET A 124 -7.55 -1.00 -0.99
N ALA A 125 -7.55 -0.59 0.28
CA ALA A 125 -8.38 0.51 0.75
C ALA A 125 -8.07 1.83 0.00
N LEU A 126 -6.79 2.10 -0.27
CA LEU A 126 -6.38 3.30 -1.02
C LEU A 126 -6.84 3.24 -2.49
N ILE A 127 -6.76 2.07 -3.12
CA ILE A 127 -7.28 1.88 -4.50
C ILE A 127 -8.80 2.07 -4.53
N GLU A 128 -9.53 1.59 -3.53
CA GLU A 128 -10.96 1.81 -3.38
C GLU A 128 -11.28 3.31 -3.26
N CYS A 129 -10.60 4.02 -2.36
CA CYS A 129 -10.76 5.47 -2.22
C CYS A 129 -10.48 6.21 -3.54
N TYR A 130 -9.45 5.79 -4.27
CA TYR A 130 -9.12 6.37 -5.56
C TYR A 130 -10.19 6.09 -6.61
N ASP A 131 -10.73 4.86 -6.69
CA ASP A 131 -11.80 4.52 -7.63
C ASP A 131 -13.08 5.30 -7.34
N VAL A 132 -13.48 5.38 -6.06
CA VAL A 132 -14.63 6.18 -5.60
C VAL A 132 -14.45 7.66 -5.99
N TYR A 133 -13.27 8.23 -5.70
CA TYR A 133 -12.97 9.61 -6.09
C TYR A 133 -13.09 9.82 -7.60
N MET A 134 -12.49 8.94 -8.42
CA MET A 134 -12.52 9.03 -9.87
C MET A 134 -13.94 8.90 -10.44
N VAL A 135 -14.76 8.01 -9.87
CA VAL A 135 -16.17 7.85 -10.24
C VAL A 135 -16.95 9.14 -9.94
N ARG A 136 -16.80 9.70 -8.74
CA ARG A 136 -17.45 10.97 -8.35
C ARG A 136 -16.98 12.15 -9.19
N LEU A 137 -15.69 12.20 -9.54
CA LEU A 137 -15.13 13.22 -10.41
C LEU A 137 -15.71 13.15 -11.83
N MET A 138 -15.85 11.93 -12.39
CA MET A 138 -16.50 11.71 -13.68
C MET A 138 -17.99 12.07 -13.63
N ASP A 139 -18.68 11.73 -12.54
CA ASP A 139 -20.08 12.07 -12.33
C ASP A 139 -20.30 13.59 -12.28
N ALA A 140 -19.46 14.31 -11.54
CA ALA A 140 -19.50 15.78 -11.49
C ALA A 140 -19.28 16.43 -12.87
N GLN A 141 -18.36 15.88 -13.66
CA GLN A 141 -18.13 16.35 -15.03
C GLN A 141 -19.34 16.02 -15.93
N PHE A 142 -19.85 14.80 -15.85
CA PHE A 142 -21.01 14.36 -16.66
C PHE A 142 -22.27 15.23 -16.40
N LYS A 143 -22.45 15.64 -15.15
CA LYS A 143 -23.56 16.52 -14.71
C LYS A 143 -23.24 18.03 -14.92
N ALA A 144 -22.16 18.36 -15.59
CA ALA A 144 -21.70 19.74 -15.84
C ALA A 144 -21.50 20.58 -14.56
N GLN A 145 -21.17 19.94 -13.44
CA GLN A 145 -20.85 20.61 -12.16
C GLN A 145 -19.43 21.12 -12.11
N ILE A 146 -18.53 20.50 -12.87
CA ILE A 146 -17.15 20.94 -13.09
C ILE A 146 -16.84 21.00 -14.59
N THR A 147 -15.89 21.84 -14.95
CA THR A 147 -15.40 21.97 -16.32
C THR A 147 -14.47 20.81 -16.68
N ARG A 148 -14.23 20.61 -17.99
CA ARG A 148 -13.25 19.64 -18.48
C ARG A 148 -11.84 19.94 -17.95
N ASN A 149 -11.46 21.21 -17.87
CA ASN A 149 -10.13 21.59 -17.39
C ASN A 149 -9.95 21.26 -15.90
N GLU A 150 -10.96 21.52 -15.09
CA GLU A 150 -10.96 21.11 -13.67
C GLU A 150 -10.89 19.60 -13.54
N PHE A 151 -11.69 18.85 -14.30
CA PHE A 151 -11.62 17.38 -14.33
C PHE A 151 -10.20 16.89 -14.63
N GLU A 152 -9.56 17.37 -15.71
CA GLU A 152 -8.22 16.94 -16.09
C GLU A 152 -7.17 17.29 -15.04
N LYS A 153 -7.28 18.45 -14.39
CA LYS A 153 -6.41 18.86 -13.29
C LYS A 153 -6.54 17.89 -12.10
N HIS A 154 -7.75 17.68 -11.61
CA HIS A 154 -8.04 16.78 -10.49
C HIS A 154 -7.60 15.34 -10.76
N ARG A 155 -7.91 14.84 -11.96
CA ARG A 155 -7.49 13.51 -12.41
C ARG A 155 -5.97 13.35 -12.39
N TYR A 156 -5.24 14.34 -12.91
CA TYR A 156 -3.79 14.33 -12.94
C TYR A 156 -3.18 14.36 -11.54
N GLU A 157 -3.65 15.24 -10.66
CA GLU A 157 -3.16 15.37 -9.29
C GLU A 157 -3.37 14.08 -8.49
N ALA A 158 -4.57 13.50 -8.55
CA ALA A 158 -4.87 12.24 -7.89
C ALA A 158 -4.02 11.07 -8.45
N GLY A 159 -3.87 11.00 -9.77
CA GLY A 159 -3.00 10.01 -10.42
C GLY A 159 -1.56 10.09 -9.93
N ARG A 160 -1.01 11.30 -9.82
CA ARG A 160 0.34 11.55 -9.30
C ARG A 160 0.53 11.07 -7.85
N LYS A 161 -0.49 11.27 -6.99
CA LYS A 161 -0.45 10.75 -5.62
C LYS A 161 -0.38 9.22 -5.61
N MET A 162 -1.21 8.55 -6.40
CA MET A 162 -1.20 7.09 -6.50
C MET A 162 0.10 6.53 -7.09
N GLU A 163 0.64 7.17 -8.12
CA GLU A 163 1.94 6.82 -8.71
C GLU A 163 3.07 6.94 -7.70
N ARG A 164 3.06 7.98 -6.86
CA ARG A 164 4.04 8.16 -5.78
C ARG A 164 4.00 7.02 -4.77
N VAL A 165 2.79 6.61 -4.35
CA VAL A 165 2.62 5.44 -3.45
C VAL A 165 3.19 4.17 -4.09
N LEU A 166 2.84 3.89 -5.35
CA LEU A 166 3.37 2.73 -6.05
C LEU A 166 4.90 2.77 -6.19
N HIS A 167 5.46 3.95 -6.49
CA HIS A 167 6.91 4.12 -6.65
C HIS A 167 7.66 3.92 -5.34
N GLN A 168 7.05 4.28 -4.19
CA GLN A 168 7.73 4.28 -2.89
C GLN A 168 8.34 2.92 -2.52
N VAL A 169 7.71 1.81 -2.90
CA VAL A 169 8.25 0.47 -2.63
C VAL A 169 9.52 0.11 -3.41
N LEU A 170 9.91 0.96 -4.38
CA LEU A 170 11.15 0.81 -5.14
C LEU A 170 12.29 1.66 -4.58
N VAL A 171 11.98 2.67 -3.75
CA VAL A 171 12.97 3.64 -3.22
C VAL A 171 13.84 2.99 -2.15
N HIS A 172 13.22 2.30 -1.20
CA HIS A 172 13.92 1.67 -0.09
C HIS A 172 13.85 0.14 -0.19
N LYS A 173 14.92 -0.50 0.27
CA LYS A 173 15.06 -1.97 0.23
C LYS A 173 15.34 -2.48 1.63
N HIS A 174 14.99 -3.74 1.90
CA HIS A 174 15.49 -4.45 3.07
C HIS A 174 16.99 -4.71 2.92
N SER A 175 17.69 -4.80 4.03
CA SER A 175 19.15 -4.93 4.05
C SER A 175 19.64 -6.33 4.38
N GLY A 176 18.82 -7.10 5.08
CA GLY A 176 19.19 -8.41 5.62
C GLY A 176 20.18 -8.34 6.78
N ILE A 177 20.30 -7.17 7.44
CA ILE A 177 21.02 -7.00 8.72
C ILE A 177 20.03 -6.67 9.83
N THR A 178 20.44 -6.87 11.07
CA THR A 178 19.64 -6.55 12.26
C THR A 178 20.02 -5.20 12.85
N ARG A 179 19.18 -4.65 13.74
CA ARG A 179 19.52 -3.48 14.55
C ARG A 179 20.79 -3.69 15.34
N GLN A 180 20.99 -4.89 15.88
CA GLN A 180 22.21 -5.23 16.61
C GLN A 180 23.48 -5.11 15.73
N ASP A 181 23.43 -5.54 14.45
CA ASP A 181 24.53 -5.38 13.50
C ASP A 181 24.89 -3.89 13.31
N VAL A 182 23.85 -3.03 13.20
CA VAL A 182 24.03 -1.58 13.02
C VAL A 182 24.63 -0.94 14.28
N MET A 183 24.09 -1.27 15.48
CA MET A 183 24.60 -0.74 16.75
C MET A 183 26.05 -1.16 17.02
N GLN A 184 26.43 -2.39 16.66
CA GLN A 184 27.80 -2.88 16.79
C GLN A 184 28.72 -2.38 15.68
N ASN A 185 28.18 -1.70 14.68
CA ASN A 185 28.92 -1.20 13.52
C ASN A 185 29.84 -2.27 12.90
N ASN A 186 29.36 -3.51 12.80
CA ASN A 186 30.14 -4.60 12.27
C ASN A 186 30.40 -4.46 10.75
N ALA A 187 31.29 -5.27 10.19
CA ALA A 187 31.68 -5.17 8.79
C ALA A 187 30.51 -5.30 7.81
N LYS A 188 29.50 -6.12 8.15
CA LYS A 188 28.29 -6.29 7.36
C LYS A 188 27.43 -5.02 7.36
N ALA A 189 27.28 -4.39 8.54
CA ALA A 189 26.55 -3.12 8.66
C ALA A 189 27.25 -2.00 7.89
N GLN A 190 28.57 -1.89 7.99
CA GLN A 190 29.36 -0.89 7.24
C GLN A 190 29.17 -1.06 5.72
N GLN A 191 29.18 -2.28 5.22
CA GLN A 191 28.96 -2.56 3.80
C GLN A 191 27.55 -2.15 3.36
N VAL A 192 26.53 -2.46 4.15
CA VAL A 192 25.13 -2.09 3.85
C VAL A 192 24.95 -0.57 3.90
N MET A 193 25.54 0.11 4.91
CA MET A 193 25.50 1.58 5.00
C MET A 193 26.17 2.26 3.81
N ALA A 194 27.27 1.71 3.31
CA ALA A 194 27.95 2.21 2.11
C ALA A 194 27.08 2.07 0.84
N GLN A 195 26.21 1.05 0.76
CA GLN A 195 25.37 0.79 -0.40
C GLN A 195 24.00 1.46 -0.34
N LEU A 196 23.35 1.47 0.83
CA LEU A 196 21.98 1.91 1.01
C LEU A 196 21.87 3.26 1.75
N GLY A 197 22.97 3.80 2.24
CA GLY A 197 22.98 4.97 3.10
C GLY A 197 22.67 4.65 4.57
N SER A 198 22.61 5.68 5.42
CA SER A 198 22.25 5.55 6.82
C SER A 198 20.75 5.61 7.02
N VAL A 199 20.25 4.85 7.99
CA VAL A 199 18.87 4.92 8.47
C VAL A 199 18.83 5.86 9.67
N PRO A 200 17.74 6.66 9.87
CA PRO A 200 17.59 7.52 11.04
C PRO A 200 17.77 6.76 12.36
N PHE A 201 18.41 7.43 13.33
CA PHE A 201 18.72 6.83 14.64
C PHE A 201 17.46 6.32 15.36
N GLU A 202 16.38 7.07 15.30
CA GLU A 202 15.09 6.75 15.92
C GLU A 202 14.50 5.44 15.38
N VAL A 203 14.74 5.15 14.10
CA VAL A 203 14.33 3.89 13.46
C VAL A 203 15.28 2.75 13.88
N VAL A 204 16.58 3.00 13.98
CA VAL A 204 17.55 1.99 14.45
C VAL A 204 17.27 1.60 15.89
N GLU A 205 16.96 2.56 16.77
CA GLU A 205 16.58 2.29 18.17
C GLU A 205 15.18 1.68 18.30
N GLY A 206 14.37 1.66 17.21
CA GLY A 206 13.00 1.19 17.24
C GLY A 206 12.00 2.12 17.93
N ILE A 207 12.41 3.38 18.15
CA ILE A 207 11.57 4.44 18.72
C ILE A 207 10.51 4.86 17.70
N GLU A 208 10.91 5.00 16.44
CA GLU A 208 10.03 5.34 15.34
C GLU A 208 9.86 4.16 14.39
N ARG A 209 8.62 3.70 14.26
CA ARG A 209 8.21 2.61 13.37
C ARG A 209 6.84 2.94 12.78
N ALA A 210 6.56 2.37 11.60
CA ALA A 210 5.22 2.47 11.03
C ALA A 210 4.19 1.83 11.98
N GLU A 211 3.00 2.43 12.08
CA GLU A 211 1.89 1.97 12.95
C GLU A 211 1.48 0.53 12.62
N TYR A 212 1.49 0.20 11.32
CA TYR A 212 1.12 -1.13 10.83
C TYR A 212 2.33 -2.06 10.66
N ALA A 213 3.52 -1.68 11.09
CA ALA A 213 4.69 -2.55 11.05
C ALA A 213 4.46 -3.83 11.88
N PRO A 214 4.98 -4.98 11.44
CA PRO A 214 4.87 -6.21 12.21
C PRO A 214 5.66 -6.12 13.51
N VAL A 215 5.22 -6.85 14.54
CA VAL A 215 5.99 -7.01 15.78
C VAL A 215 7.29 -7.76 15.47
N ILE A 216 8.41 -7.24 15.98
CA ILE A 216 9.71 -7.87 15.84
C ILE A 216 9.72 -9.21 16.58
N LYS A 217 10.12 -10.27 15.89
CA LYS A 217 10.37 -11.57 16.54
C LYS A 217 11.67 -11.48 17.30
N ARG A 218 11.61 -11.52 18.62
CA ARG A 218 12.82 -11.72 19.41
C ARG A 218 13.30 -13.14 19.18
N VAL A 219 14.52 -13.30 18.71
CA VAL A 219 15.19 -14.61 18.68
C VAL A 219 15.53 -14.93 20.15
N SER A 220 14.80 -15.90 20.70
CA SER A 220 15.09 -16.47 22.04
C SER A 220 16.24 -17.45 21.96
#